data_9cdcc92c4638b44bbf8d8020f8b9fc8a
#
_entry.id   9cdcc92c4638b44bbf8d8020f8b9fc8a
#
_cell.length_a   1.000
_cell.length_b   1.000
_cell.length_c   1.000
_cell.angle_alpha   90.00
_cell.angle_beta   90.00
_cell.angle_gamma   90.00
#
_symmetry.space_group_name_H-M   'P 1'
#
loop_
_entity.id
_entity.type
_entity.pdbx_description
1 polymer ?
#
loop_
_entity_poly.entity_id
_entity_poly.type
_entity_poly.pdbx_seq_one_letter_code
_entity_poly.pdbx_strand_id
1 'polypeptide(L)'
;MSTTLPQEMQQHTYAIMDEVEGSHWWFVGRRAILDSFLQQISDEISTPKDDLRILDVGCGTGANLEMLSAYGQAEGVDVSDDALAFCEKKGLKAQKGLAESLPFSDETFDLTTALDVVEHLDDDIAGLREMYRVTKRGGYSLIFVPAFMWLWGVQDDISNHRIRYTRSQIVERLKTAGFEIERATYANWTFFVPILGGRLLMKATGIKPESENNITISGLNGVFGKLFGFERFWLRNLDFPFGVSIVVVARKSAN
;
A
#
# COMPACT_ATOMS: atom_id res chain seq x y z
N MET A 1 21.19 -19.13 -11.44
CA MET A 1 20.97 -17.70 -11.25
C MET A 1 20.83 -17.50 -9.76
N SER A 2 21.70 -16.70 -9.12
CA SER A 2 21.61 -16.42 -7.69
C SER A 2 20.41 -15.48 -7.48
N THR A 3 19.31 -15.99 -6.97
CA THR A 3 18.21 -15.19 -6.47
C THR A 3 18.67 -14.57 -5.15
N THR A 4 19.34 -13.42 -5.23
CA THR A 4 19.46 -12.56 -4.06
C THR A 4 18.05 -12.06 -3.76
N LEU A 5 17.55 -12.34 -2.56
CA LEU A 5 16.31 -11.76 -2.05
C LEU A 5 16.37 -10.22 -2.19
N PRO A 6 15.25 -9.54 -2.46
CA PRO A 6 15.20 -8.08 -2.40
C PRO A 6 15.81 -7.59 -1.09
N GLN A 7 16.49 -6.45 -1.14
CA GLN A 7 17.07 -5.87 0.06
C GLN A 7 15.93 -5.45 1.00
N GLU A 8 15.73 -6.22 2.06
CA GLU A 8 14.70 -5.98 3.07
C GLU A 8 14.91 -4.60 3.72
N MET A 9 13.83 -4.00 4.22
CA MET A 9 13.97 -2.88 5.15
C MET A 9 14.83 -3.29 6.33
N GLN A 10 15.59 -2.36 6.88
CA GLN A 10 16.46 -2.66 8.02
C GLN A 10 15.61 -3.19 9.20
N GLN A 11 16.07 -4.26 9.84
CA GLN A 11 15.34 -5.00 10.88
C GLN A 11 14.69 -4.12 11.96
N HIS A 12 15.40 -3.05 12.41
CA HIS A 12 14.87 -2.11 13.39
C HIS A 12 13.67 -1.29 12.88
N THR A 13 13.48 -1.19 11.57
CA THR A 13 12.39 -0.41 10.95
C THR A 13 11.04 -1.07 11.20
N TYR A 14 10.95 -2.40 11.19
CA TYR A 14 9.69 -3.11 11.48
C TYR A 14 9.21 -2.90 12.91
N ALA A 15 10.14 -2.87 13.89
CA ALA A 15 9.77 -2.58 15.28
C ALA A 15 9.24 -1.15 15.45
N ILE A 16 9.87 -0.17 14.79
CA ILE A 16 9.39 1.22 14.78
C ILE A 16 8.03 1.31 14.08
N MET A 17 7.86 0.63 12.94
CA MET A 17 6.59 0.60 12.21
C MET A 17 5.46 0.06 13.10
N ASP A 18 5.65 -1.08 13.74
CA ASP A 18 4.65 -1.69 14.63
C ASP A 18 4.23 -0.73 15.76
N GLU A 19 5.17 0.04 16.32
CA GLU A 19 4.90 1.03 17.36
C GLU A 19 4.08 2.22 16.83
N VAL A 20 4.40 2.73 15.62
CA VAL A 20 3.83 3.97 15.10
C VAL A 20 2.61 3.79 14.21
N GLU A 21 2.45 2.62 13.55
CA GLU A 21 1.35 2.37 12.60
C GLU A 21 -0.04 2.55 13.22
N GLY A 22 -0.19 2.25 14.51
CA GLY A 22 -1.45 2.40 15.24
C GLY A 22 -1.84 3.85 15.51
N SER A 23 -0.89 4.78 15.59
CA SER A 23 -1.08 6.12 16.14
C SER A 23 -0.61 7.26 15.25
N HIS A 24 0.38 7.06 14.39
CA HIS A 24 0.92 8.11 13.55
C HIS A 24 -0.09 8.58 12.51
N TRP A 25 -0.23 9.89 12.36
CA TRP A 25 -1.27 10.54 11.55
C TRP A 25 -1.34 10.02 10.10
N TRP A 26 -0.17 9.73 9.50
CA TRP A 26 -0.11 9.27 8.12
C TRP A 26 -0.72 7.88 7.96
N PHE A 27 -0.34 6.93 8.82
CA PHE A 27 -0.88 5.57 8.77
C PHE A 27 -2.38 5.52 9.08
N VAL A 28 -2.81 6.29 10.09
CA VAL A 28 -4.24 6.37 10.48
C VAL A 28 -5.08 6.98 9.35
N GLY A 29 -4.64 8.11 8.78
CA GLY A 29 -5.35 8.77 7.69
C GLY A 29 -5.36 7.93 6.41
N ARG A 30 -4.23 7.30 6.07
CA ARG A 30 -4.10 6.39 4.94
C ARG A 30 -5.06 5.21 5.06
N ARG A 31 -5.11 4.53 6.21
CA ARG A 31 -6.05 3.42 6.44
C ARG A 31 -7.51 3.87 6.31
N ALA A 32 -7.87 5.05 6.80
CA ALA A 32 -9.23 5.56 6.65
C ALA A 32 -9.61 5.80 5.18
N ILE A 33 -8.67 6.19 4.33
CA ILE A 33 -8.87 6.31 2.88
C ILE A 33 -9.01 4.92 2.25
N LEU A 34 -8.07 4.00 2.53
CA LEU A 34 -8.09 2.63 2.01
C LEU A 34 -9.38 1.90 2.39
N ASP A 35 -9.81 2.03 3.65
CA ASP A 35 -11.07 1.48 4.17
C ASP A 35 -12.28 1.91 3.32
N SER A 36 -12.32 3.19 2.88
CA SER A 36 -13.39 3.68 2.02
C SER A 36 -13.41 3.05 0.63
N PHE A 37 -12.26 2.70 0.06
CA PHE A 37 -12.16 1.97 -1.20
C PHE A 37 -12.50 0.49 -1.01
N LEU A 38 -12.02 -0.12 0.08
CA LEU A 38 -12.33 -1.51 0.44
C LEU A 38 -13.84 -1.72 0.62
N GLN A 39 -14.52 -0.78 1.25
CA GLN A 39 -15.97 -0.83 1.39
C GLN A 39 -16.67 -0.83 0.02
N GLN A 40 -16.27 0.08 -0.89
CA GLN A 40 -16.83 0.11 -2.25
C GLN A 40 -16.56 -1.19 -3.01
N ILE A 41 -15.34 -1.71 -2.96
CA ILE A 41 -14.98 -2.96 -3.62
C ILE A 41 -15.78 -4.14 -3.02
N SER A 42 -15.89 -4.20 -1.70
CA SER A 42 -16.66 -5.26 -1.01
C SER A 42 -18.13 -5.25 -1.37
N ASP A 43 -18.73 -4.07 -1.58
CA ASP A 43 -20.12 -3.92 -2.01
C ASP A 43 -20.34 -4.43 -3.46
N GLU A 44 -19.29 -4.45 -4.30
CA GLU A 44 -19.36 -4.92 -5.69
C GLU A 44 -19.02 -6.41 -5.83
N ILE A 45 -18.33 -7.02 -4.87
CA ILE A 45 -18.00 -8.44 -4.86
C ILE A 45 -19.25 -9.24 -4.42
N SER A 46 -19.67 -10.20 -5.26
CA SER A 46 -20.84 -11.03 -4.96
C SER A 46 -20.58 -12.14 -3.93
N THR A 47 -19.32 -12.40 -3.57
CA THR A 47 -18.95 -13.40 -2.57
C THR A 47 -19.39 -12.94 -1.18
N PRO A 48 -20.09 -13.78 -0.38
CA PRO A 48 -20.41 -13.45 1.00
C PRO A 48 -19.16 -13.13 1.82
N LYS A 49 -19.27 -12.20 2.76
CA LYS A 49 -18.14 -11.74 3.57
C LYS A 49 -17.34 -12.88 4.21
N ASP A 50 -18.01 -13.88 4.75
CA ASP A 50 -17.37 -15.00 5.45
C ASP A 50 -16.57 -15.92 4.51
N ASP A 51 -16.89 -15.89 3.22
CA ASP A 51 -16.23 -16.68 2.16
C ASP A 51 -15.27 -15.83 1.31
N LEU A 52 -15.29 -14.50 1.46
CA LEU A 52 -14.47 -13.58 0.69
C LEU A 52 -13.01 -13.72 1.09
N ARG A 53 -12.17 -14.13 0.14
CA ARG A 53 -10.73 -14.34 0.35
C ARG A 53 -9.94 -13.14 -0.09
N ILE A 54 -9.10 -12.62 0.82
CA ILE A 54 -8.29 -11.42 0.61
C ILE A 54 -6.82 -11.77 0.78
N LEU A 55 -5.97 -11.33 -0.14
CA LEU A 55 -4.52 -11.41 -0.02
C LEU A 55 -3.92 -10.02 0.12
N ASP A 56 -3.10 -9.82 1.16
CA ASP A 56 -2.25 -8.64 1.33
C ASP A 56 -0.82 -8.98 0.93
N VAL A 57 -0.37 -8.48 -0.22
CA VAL A 57 0.99 -8.67 -0.70
C VAL A 57 1.89 -7.62 -0.06
N GLY A 58 2.99 -8.06 0.58
CA GLY A 58 3.85 -7.20 1.39
C GLY A 58 3.14 -6.74 2.67
N CYS A 59 2.58 -7.69 3.43
CA CYS A 59 1.73 -7.38 4.60
C CYS A 59 2.49 -6.72 5.77
N GLY A 60 3.82 -6.70 5.75
CA GLY A 60 4.65 -6.09 6.79
C GLY A 60 4.31 -6.61 8.18
N THR A 61 4.16 -5.69 9.14
CA THR A 61 3.79 -6.00 10.55
C THR A 61 2.33 -6.39 10.75
N GLY A 62 1.52 -6.40 9.67
CA GLY A 62 0.12 -6.85 9.68
C GLY A 62 -0.93 -5.78 9.97
N ALA A 63 -0.57 -4.50 10.09
CA ALA A 63 -1.55 -3.46 10.40
C ALA A 63 -2.64 -3.28 9.32
N ASN A 64 -2.28 -3.44 8.04
CA ASN A 64 -3.27 -3.45 6.95
C ASN A 64 -4.04 -4.77 6.93
N LEU A 65 -3.37 -5.89 7.17
CA LEU A 65 -3.98 -7.22 7.21
C LEU A 65 -5.07 -7.31 8.29
N GLU A 66 -4.84 -6.68 9.45
CA GLU A 66 -5.85 -6.55 10.51
C GLU A 66 -7.09 -5.79 10.01
N MET A 67 -6.90 -4.66 9.30
CA MET A 67 -7.99 -3.90 8.67
C MET A 67 -8.74 -4.75 7.63
N LEU A 68 -8.02 -5.48 6.77
CA LEU A 68 -8.59 -6.33 5.72
C LEU A 68 -9.43 -7.48 6.30
N SER A 69 -9.06 -8.00 7.47
CA SER A 69 -9.81 -9.04 8.20
C SER A 69 -11.23 -8.60 8.59
N ALA A 70 -11.52 -7.30 8.60
CA ALA A 70 -12.88 -6.80 8.77
C ALA A 70 -13.78 -7.03 7.55
N TYR A 71 -13.21 -7.34 6.39
CA TYR A 71 -13.91 -7.51 5.11
C TYR A 71 -14.06 -8.98 4.68
N GLY A 72 -13.21 -9.87 5.18
CA GLY A 72 -13.24 -11.28 4.79
C GLY A 72 -12.13 -12.09 5.43
N GLN A 73 -11.86 -13.26 4.87
CA GLN A 73 -10.75 -14.12 5.25
C GLN A 73 -9.45 -13.55 4.66
N ALA A 74 -8.76 -12.72 5.43
CA ALA A 74 -7.52 -12.10 5.00
C ALA A 74 -6.30 -12.96 5.35
N GLU A 75 -5.38 -13.07 4.40
CA GLU A 75 -4.06 -13.65 4.60
C GLU A 75 -2.97 -12.79 3.94
N GLY A 76 -1.80 -12.76 4.55
CA GLY A 76 -0.68 -11.93 4.11
C GLY A 76 0.47 -12.75 3.51
N VAL A 77 1.27 -12.07 2.69
CA VAL A 77 2.57 -12.58 2.25
C VAL A 77 3.61 -11.49 2.40
N ASP A 78 4.79 -11.84 2.93
CA ASP A 78 5.93 -10.94 3.04
C ASP A 78 7.24 -11.71 2.87
N VAL A 79 8.30 -11.02 2.48
CA VAL A 79 9.64 -11.62 2.34
C VAL A 79 10.38 -11.70 3.66
N SER A 80 10.04 -10.83 4.62
CA SER A 80 10.74 -10.63 5.88
C SER A 80 10.21 -11.54 6.98
N ASP A 81 11.10 -12.38 7.53
CA ASP A 81 10.78 -13.20 8.69
C ASP A 81 10.47 -12.34 9.92
N ASP A 82 11.11 -11.17 10.05
CA ASP A 82 10.86 -10.22 11.15
C ASP A 82 9.43 -9.65 11.07
N ALA A 83 8.99 -9.24 9.87
CA ALA A 83 7.62 -8.78 9.63
C ALA A 83 6.59 -9.87 9.97
N LEU A 84 6.82 -11.09 9.50
CA LEU A 84 5.94 -12.24 9.77
C LEU A 84 5.84 -12.59 11.25
N ALA A 85 6.92 -12.41 12.02
CA ALA A 85 6.89 -12.62 13.47
C ALA A 85 5.93 -11.64 14.20
N PHE A 86 5.73 -10.41 13.68
CA PHE A 86 4.70 -9.49 14.19
C PHE A 86 3.29 -9.97 13.84
N CYS A 87 3.08 -10.46 12.61
CA CYS A 87 1.80 -11.06 12.22
C CYS A 87 1.43 -12.25 13.11
N GLU A 88 2.38 -13.15 13.37
CA GLU A 88 2.19 -14.30 14.26
C GLU A 88 1.80 -13.87 15.68
N LYS A 89 2.50 -12.88 16.26
CA LYS A 89 2.17 -12.33 17.60
C LYS A 89 0.76 -11.75 17.66
N LYS A 90 0.25 -11.20 16.55
CA LYS A 90 -1.10 -10.65 16.43
C LYS A 90 -2.15 -11.71 16.08
N GLY A 91 -1.75 -12.98 15.88
CA GLY A 91 -2.64 -14.06 15.46
C GLY A 91 -3.16 -13.90 14.02
N LEU A 92 -2.46 -13.15 13.19
CA LEU A 92 -2.80 -12.92 11.78
C LEU A 92 -2.21 -14.03 10.91
N LYS A 93 -2.96 -14.46 9.90
CA LYS A 93 -2.50 -15.46 8.95
C LYS A 93 -1.58 -14.81 7.92
N ALA A 94 -0.30 -15.12 7.97
CA ALA A 94 0.68 -14.66 7.00
C ALA A 94 1.74 -15.72 6.74
N GLN A 95 2.34 -15.71 5.54
CA GLN A 95 3.40 -16.64 5.19
C GLN A 95 4.49 -15.95 4.36
N LYS A 96 5.67 -16.59 4.31
CA LYS A 96 6.80 -16.10 3.53
C LYS A 96 6.57 -16.31 2.04
N GLY A 97 6.87 -15.27 1.23
CA GLY A 97 6.81 -15.35 -0.21
C GLY A 97 7.29 -14.07 -0.88
N LEU A 98 7.66 -14.18 -2.15
CA LEU A 98 8.02 -13.07 -3.01
C LEU A 98 6.78 -12.58 -3.77
N ALA A 99 6.63 -11.27 -3.94
CA ALA A 99 5.56 -10.68 -4.74
C ALA A 99 5.63 -11.13 -6.21
N GLU A 100 6.84 -11.31 -6.74
CA GLU A 100 7.11 -11.79 -8.10
C GLU A 100 6.93 -13.31 -8.28
N SER A 101 6.63 -14.05 -7.19
CA SER A 101 6.39 -15.50 -7.20
C SER A 101 5.55 -15.89 -5.99
N LEU A 102 4.26 -15.58 -6.05
CA LEU A 102 3.32 -15.79 -4.95
C LEU A 102 3.06 -17.28 -4.70
N PRO A 103 3.14 -17.77 -3.45
CA PRO A 103 2.98 -19.19 -3.10
C PRO A 103 1.51 -19.62 -3.07
N PHE A 104 0.72 -19.17 -4.03
CA PHE A 104 -0.70 -19.46 -4.13
C PHE A 104 -1.08 -19.96 -5.53
N SER A 105 -2.14 -20.75 -5.61
CA SER A 105 -2.73 -21.18 -6.87
C SER A 105 -3.39 -20.02 -7.63
N ASP A 106 -3.57 -20.19 -8.93
CA ASP A 106 -4.32 -19.25 -9.75
C ASP A 106 -5.74 -19.06 -9.20
N GLU A 107 -6.30 -17.88 -9.41
CA GLU A 107 -7.70 -17.57 -9.14
C GLU A 107 -8.17 -17.96 -7.71
N THR A 108 -7.33 -17.63 -6.73
CA THR A 108 -7.56 -18.00 -5.32
C THR A 108 -8.30 -16.92 -4.54
N PHE A 109 -8.04 -15.63 -4.83
CA PHE A 109 -8.49 -14.49 -4.04
C PHE A 109 -9.52 -13.65 -4.77
N ASP A 110 -10.55 -13.21 -4.05
CA ASP A 110 -11.57 -12.28 -4.55
C ASP A 110 -11.01 -10.85 -4.60
N LEU A 111 -10.11 -10.53 -3.67
CA LEU A 111 -9.42 -9.25 -3.58
C LEU A 111 -7.94 -9.47 -3.28
N THR A 112 -7.06 -8.77 -4.00
CA THR A 112 -5.64 -8.66 -3.68
C THR A 112 -5.29 -7.22 -3.36
N THR A 113 -4.37 -6.98 -2.44
CA THR A 113 -3.88 -5.64 -2.10
C THR A 113 -2.36 -5.59 -2.18
N ALA A 114 -1.81 -4.44 -2.60
CA ALA A 114 -0.40 -4.09 -2.47
C ALA A 114 -0.32 -2.61 -2.07
N LEU A 115 -0.02 -2.39 -0.79
CA LEU A 115 -0.17 -1.10 -0.13
C LEU A 115 1.19 -0.58 0.33
N ASP A 116 1.83 0.26 -0.49
CA ASP A 116 3.23 0.68 -0.42
C ASP A 116 4.21 -0.51 -0.55
N VAL A 117 4.07 -1.27 -1.63
CA VAL A 117 4.86 -2.47 -1.93
C VAL A 117 5.45 -2.41 -3.33
N VAL A 118 4.68 -2.05 -4.34
CA VAL A 118 5.07 -2.13 -5.76
C VAL A 118 6.32 -1.30 -6.06
N GLU A 119 6.53 -0.20 -5.34
CA GLU A 119 7.72 0.67 -5.43
C GLU A 119 9.01 0.03 -4.92
N HIS A 120 8.93 -1.08 -4.21
CA HIS A 120 10.09 -1.82 -3.70
C HIS A 120 10.53 -2.96 -4.65
N LEU A 121 9.68 -3.38 -5.58
CA LEU A 121 9.93 -4.54 -6.42
C LEU A 121 11.03 -4.26 -7.46
N ASP A 122 11.85 -5.26 -7.73
CA ASP A 122 12.84 -5.21 -8.80
C ASP A 122 12.17 -5.27 -10.17
N ASP A 123 11.14 -6.11 -10.30
CA ASP A 123 10.26 -6.22 -11.46
C ASP A 123 8.81 -6.03 -11.02
N ASP A 124 8.36 -4.78 -11.01
CA ASP A 124 7.01 -4.42 -10.60
C ASP A 124 5.93 -5.05 -11.52
N ILE A 125 6.23 -5.24 -12.80
CA ILE A 125 5.31 -5.91 -13.73
C ILE A 125 5.18 -7.39 -13.38
N ALA A 126 6.27 -8.06 -12.99
CA ALA A 126 6.22 -9.47 -12.57
C ALA A 126 5.37 -9.63 -11.31
N GLY A 127 5.56 -8.76 -10.29
CA GLY A 127 4.73 -8.77 -9.08
C GLY A 127 3.25 -8.52 -9.39
N LEU A 128 2.93 -7.54 -10.22
CA LEU A 128 1.56 -7.26 -10.63
C LEU A 128 0.94 -8.40 -11.46
N ARG A 129 1.74 -9.13 -12.28
CA ARG A 129 1.27 -10.33 -12.99
C ARG A 129 0.95 -11.49 -12.04
N GLU A 130 1.74 -11.68 -10.99
CA GLU A 130 1.44 -12.67 -9.96
C GLU A 130 0.18 -12.32 -9.20
N MET A 131 -0.02 -11.04 -8.83
CA MET A 131 -1.29 -10.57 -8.27
C MET A 131 -2.46 -10.85 -9.20
N TYR A 132 -2.31 -10.56 -10.50
CA TYR A 132 -3.34 -10.88 -11.51
C TYR A 132 -3.61 -12.39 -11.59
N ARG A 133 -2.57 -13.22 -11.55
CA ARG A 133 -2.70 -14.68 -11.60
C ARG A 133 -3.53 -15.21 -10.44
N VAL A 134 -3.21 -14.79 -9.22
CA VAL A 134 -3.87 -15.29 -8.01
C VAL A 134 -5.25 -14.66 -7.75
N THR A 135 -5.56 -13.52 -8.38
CA THR A 135 -6.88 -12.89 -8.32
C THR A 135 -7.86 -13.71 -9.16
N LYS A 136 -9.05 -13.99 -8.62
CA LYS A 136 -10.15 -14.66 -9.34
C LYS A 136 -10.64 -13.81 -10.52
N ARG A 137 -11.25 -14.45 -11.51
CA ARG A 137 -11.99 -13.74 -12.56
C ARG A 137 -13.12 -12.93 -11.96
N GLY A 138 -13.24 -11.67 -12.38
CA GLY A 138 -14.16 -10.71 -11.80
C GLY A 138 -13.72 -10.13 -10.45
N GLY A 139 -12.61 -10.63 -9.87
CA GLY A 139 -12.04 -10.14 -8.63
C GLY A 139 -11.27 -8.82 -8.80
N TYR A 140 -10.89 -8.21 -7.71
CA TYR A 140 -10.32 -6.87 -7.64
C TYR A 140 -8.88 -6.86 -7.11
N SER A 141 -8.18 -5.78 -7.44
CA SER A 141 -6.87 -5.45 -6.87
C SER A 141 -6.86 -4.00 -6.42
N LEU A 142 -6.46 -3.74 -5.17
CA LEU A 142 -6.30 -2.39 -4.62
C LEU A 142 -4.82 -2.09 -4.46
N ILE A 143 -4.33 -1.09 -5.20
CA ILE A 143 -2.93 -0.69 -5.21
C ILE A 143 -2.80 0.71 -4.61
N PHE A 144 -1.83 0.87 -3.71
CA PHE A 144 -1.45 2.17 -3.16
C PHE A 144 0.06 2.35 -3.30
N VAL A 145 0.48 3.43 -3.98
CA VAL A 145 1.90 3.69 -4.26
C VAL A 145 2.25 5.17 -4.10
N PRO A 146 3.50 5.52 -3.80
CA PRO A 146 3.95 6.89 -3.71
C PRO A 146 3.95 7.58 -5.08
N ALA A 147 3.55 8.86 -5.10
CA ALA A 147 3.46 9.67 -6.31
C ALA A 147 4.72 10.51 -6.54
N PHE A 148 5.06 10.67 -7.82
CA PHE A 148 6.04 11.61 -8.39
C PHE A 148 7.50 11.46 -7.93
N MET A 149 8.39 11.08 -8.83
CA MET A 149 9.84 11.02 -8.60
C MET A 149 10.45 12.33 -8.06
N TRP A 150 9.92 13.48 -8.44
CA TRP A 150 10.40 14.78 -7.95
C TRP A 150 10.02 15.07 -6.48
N LEU A 151 9.08 14.29 -5.90
CA LEU A 151 8.79 14.27 -4.46
C LEU A 151 9.73 13.34 -3.67
N TRP A 152 10.73 12.73 -4.29
CA TRP A 152 11.68 11.86 -3.59
C TRP A 152 12.27 12.54 -2.35
N GLY A 153 12.20 11.88 -1.19
CA GLY A 153 12.65 12.38 0.10
C GLY A 153 13.47 11.36 0.88
N VAL A 154 13.88 11.72 2.08
CA VAL A 154 14.69 10.86 2.96
C VAL A 154 13.98 9.56 3.29
N GLN A 155 12.64 9.59 3.43
CA GLN A 155 11.87 8.39 3.73
C GLN A 155 11.93 7.36 2.59
N ASP A 156 12.02 7.80 1.34
CA ASP A 156 12.15 6.88 0.20
C ASP A 156 13.49 6.11 0.27
N ASP A 157 14.58 6.81 0.66
CA ASP A 157 15.89 6.18 0.84
C ASP A 157 15.88 5.17 2.01
N ILE A 158 15.27 5.54 3.15
CA ILE A 158 15.17 4.69 4.35
C ILE A 158 14.34 3.43 4.08
N SER A 159 13.25 3.58 3.32
CA SER A 159 12.35 2.48 2.96
C SER A 159 12.85 1.66 1.77
N ASN A 160 14.03 1.97 1.19
CA ASN A 160 14.56 1.32 0.00
C ASN A 160 13.60 1.34 -1.20
N HIS A 161 12.84 2.44 -1.38
CA HIS A 161 12.05 2.63 -2.58
C HIS A 161 12.94 2.63 -3.81
N ARG A 162 12.44 2.14 -4.93
CA ARG A 162 13.12 2.17 -6.23
C ARG A 162 12.53 3.24 -7.15
N ILE A 163 11.23 3.51 -6.97
CA ILE A 163 10.49 4.41 -7.85
C ILE A 163 9.32 5.06 -7.10
N ARG A 164 8.95 6.25 -7.53
CA ARG A 164 7.66 6.89 -7.30
C ARG A 164 6.94 7.05 -8.64
N TYR A 165 5.67 6.79 -8.69
CA TYR A 165 4.92 6.70 -9.92
C TYR A 165 4.22 8.01 -10.29
N THR A 166 3.93 8.20 -11.56
CA THR A 166 2.78 8.99 -12.01
C THR A 166 1.57 8.07 -12.15
N ARG A 167 0.36 8.64 -12.12
CA ARG A 167 -0.86 7.87 -12.32
C ARG A 167 -0.84 7.09 -13.65
N SER A 168 -0.35 7.70 -14.74
CA SER A 168 -0.25 7.03 -16.03
C SER A 168 0.72 5.84 -16.00
N GLN A 169 1.85 5.96 -15.31
CA GLN A 169 2.83 4.87 -15.22
C GLN A 169 2.25 3.65 -14.49
N ILE A 170 1.67 3.82 -13.30
CA ILE A 170 1.13 2.67 -12.56
C ILE A 170 -0.07 2.04 -13.28
N VAL A 171 -0.92 2.85 -13.92
CA VAL A 171 -2.02 2.37 -14.76
C VAL A 171 -1.51 1.54 -15.95
N GLU A 172 -0.46 1.98 -16.64
CA GLU A 172 0.15 1.25 -17.74
C GLU A 172 0.72 -0.09 -17.28
N ARG A 173 1.40 -0.14 -16.12
CA ARG A 173 1.94 -1.37 -15.55
C ARG A 173 0.84 -2.38 -15.20
N LEU A 174 -0.23 -1.93 -14.56
CA LEU A 174 -1.38 -2.78 -14.24
C LEU A 174 -2.05 -3.33 -15.50
N LYS A 175 -2.23 -2.51 -16.55
CA LYS A 175 -2.73 -2.97 -17.85
C LYS A 175 -1.80 -3.99 -18.51
N THR A 176 -0.48 -3.78 -18.41
CA THR A 176 0.53 -4.72 -18.92
C THR A 176 0.52 -6.04 -18.16
N ALA A 177 0.15 -6.02 -16.88
CA ALA A 177 -0.06 -7.23 -16.07
C ALA A 177 -1.37 -7.96 -16.39
N GLY A 178 -2.32 -7.31 -17.08
CA GLY A 178 -3.60 -7.90 -17.51
C GLY A 178 -4.84 -7.30 -16.87
N PHE A 179 -4.70 -6.40 -15.91
CA PHE A 179 -5.82 -5.77 -15.23
C PHE A 179 -6.56 -4.74 -16.08
N GLU A 180 -7.85 -4.67 -15.91
CA GLU A 180 -8.70 -3.53 -16.29
C GLU A 180 -8.71 -2.51 -15.16
N ILE A 181 -8.68 -1.22 -15.49
CA ILE A 181 -8.63 -0.16 -14.47
C ILE A 181 -10.03 0.38 -14.25
N GLU A 182 -10.57 0.12 -13.09
CA GLU A 182 -11.87 0.68 -12.67
C GLU A 182 -11.70 2.14 -12.23
N ARG A 183 -10.65 2.41 -11.47
CA ARG A 183 -10.39 3.75 -10.96
C ARG A 183 -8.92 3.98 -10.66
N ALA A 184 -8.43 5.21 -10.94
CA ALA A 184 -7.10 5.65 -10.56
C ALA A 184 -7.12 7.12 -10.17
N THR A 185 -6.74 7.46 -8.93
CA THR A 185 -6.77 8.81 -8.39
C THR A 185 -5.55 9.10 -7.53
N TYR A 186 -5.21 10.37 -7.36
CA TYR A 186 -4.24 10.76 -6.36
C TYR A 186 -4.91 10.88 -4.99
N ALA A 187 -4.15 10.59 -3.93
CA ALA A 187 -4.51 10.74 -2.53
C ALA A 187 -3.43 11.54 -1.78
N ASN A 188 -3.73 11.95 -0.56
CA ASN A 188 -2.89 12.83 0.23
C ASN A 188 -2.63 14.19 -0.48
N TRP A 189 -3.71 14.78 -0.99
CA TRP A 189 -3.67 16.09 -1.61
C TRP A 189 -3.67 17.21 -0.55
N THR A 190 -4.28 16.97 0.62
CA THR A 190 -4.36 17.91 1.75
C THR A 190 -2.95 18.31 2.24
N PHE A 191 -2.05 17.34 2.33
CA PHE A 191 -0.68 17.57 2.78
C PHE A 191 0.32 17.72 1.64
N PHE A 192 -0.13 17.76 0.40
CA PHE A 192 0.75 17.88 -0.77
C PHE A 192 1.66 19.12 -0.69
N VAL A 193 1.08 20.30 -0.47
CA VAL A 193 1.84 21.56 -0.39
C VAL A 193 2.77 21.59 0.83
N PRO A 194 2.34 21.26 2.06
CA PRO A 194 3.24 21.15 3.21
C PRO A 194 4.40 20.17 3.01
N ILE A 195 4.14 18.97 2.46
CA ILE A 195 5.17 17.95 2.22
C ILE A 195 6.15 18.43 1.14
N LEU A 196 5.65 18.99 0.04
CA LEU A 196 6.49 19.57 -1.01
C LEU A 196 7.37 20.69 -0.45
N GLY A 197 6.79 21.62 0.31
CA GLY A 197 7.52 22.74 0.91
C GLY A 197 8.60 22.25 1.89
N GLY A 198 8.28 21.28 2.73
CA GLY A 198 9.24 20.65 3.66
C GLY A 198 10.41 19.98 2.91
N ARG A 199 10.12 19.20 1.87
CA ARG A 199 11.15 18.52 1.06
C ARG A 199 12.02 19.51 0.29
N LEU A 200 11.46 20.58 -0.27
CA LEU A 200 12.23 21.63 -0.92
C LEU A 200 13.15 22.37 0.08
N LEU A 201 12.63 22.66 1.28
CA LEU A 201 13.43 23.29 2.34
C LEU A 201 14.58 22.39 2.79
N MET A 202 14.33 21.09 3.01
CA MET A 202 15.37 20.12 3.34
C MET A 202 16.44 20.04 2.25
N LYS A 203 16.04 20.03 0.97
CA LYS A 203 16.99 20.07 -0.16
C LYS A 203 17.82 21.36 -0.17
N ALA A 204 17.20 22.51 0.11
CA ALA A 204 17.89 23.81 0.09
C ALA A 204 18.85 23.99 1.29
N THR A 205 18.50 23.46 2.46
CA THR A 205 19.30 23.59 3.69
C THR A 205 20.30 22.46 3.92
N GLY A 206 20.15 21.34 3.18
CA GLY A 206 20.95 20.13 3.39
C GLY A 206 20.61 19.37 4.70
N ILE A 207 19.56 19.77 5.41
CA ILE A 207 19.10 19.08 6.63
C ILE A 207 18.47 17.75 6.22
N LYS A 208 18.98 16.65 6.80
CA LYS A 208 18.44 15.30 6.63
C LYS A 208 17.93 14.81 7.98
N PRO A 209 16.61 14.72 8.21
CA PRO A 209 16.09 14.07 9.41
C PRO A 209 16.43 12.57 9.39
N GLU A 210 16.51 11.95 10.55
CA GLU A 210 16.70 10.50 10.66
C GLU A 210 15.53 9.71 10.05
N SER A 211 14.32 10.26 10.12
CA SER A 211 13.11 9.72 9.44
C SER A 211 12.06 10.81 9.33
N GLU A 212 11.33 10.85 8.22
CA GLU A 212 10.15 11.72 8.08
C GLU A 212 9.02 11.28 9.03
N ASN A 213 8.97 10.00 9.41
CA ASN A 213 8.00 9.45 10.36
C ASN A 213 8.23 9.91 11.81
N ASN A 214 9.44 10.39 12.13
CA ASN A 214 9.75 10.97 13.44
C ASN A 214 9.28 12.43 13.57
N ILE A 215 8.81 13.04 12.47
CA ILE A 215 8.28 14.41 12.50
C ILE A 215 6.85 14.36 13.03
N THR A 216 6.72 14.10 14.31
CA THR A 216 5.46 14.19 15.03
C THR A 216 5.38 15.51 15.82
N ILE A 217 4.38 16.33 15.51
CA ILE A 217 4.09 17.48 16.36
C ILE A 217 3.19 16.97 17.48
N SER A 218 3.76 16.86 18.70
CA SER A 218 3.04 16.41 19.89
C SER A 218 1.71 17.17 20.02
N GLY A 219 0.60 16.42 20.18
CA GLY A 219 -0.76 16.97 20.30
C GLY A 219 -1.49 17.22 18.97
N LEU A 220 -0.80 17.30 17.82
CA LEU A 220 -1.44 17.52 16.51
C LEU A 220 -1.60 16.23 15.69
N ASN A 221 -0.97 15.14 16.08
CA ASN A 221 -0.96 13.88 15.36
C ASN A 221 -2.39 13.37 15.08
N GLY A 222 -3.26 13.37 16.08
CA GLY A 222 -4.67 12.98 15.91
C GLY A 222 -5.47 13.93 15.02
N VAL A 223 -5.15 15.23 15.03
CA VAL A 223 -5.79 16.23 14.15
C VAL A 223 -5.39 16.00 12.71
N PHE A 224 -4.10 15.80 12.45
CA PHE A 224 -3.59 15.53 11.11
C PHE A 224 -4.10 14.21 10.56
N GLY A 225 -4.18 13.16 11.39
CA GLY A 225 -4.77 11.88 10.98
C GLY A 225 -6.23 12.01 10.57
N LYS A 226 -7.02 12.78 11.34
CA LYS A 226 -8.43 13.07 10.98
C LYS A 226 -8.53 13.92 9.71
N LEU A 227 -7.70 14.96 9.56
CA LEU A 227 -7.69 15.82 8.38
C LEU A 227 -7.31 15.03 7.12
N PHE A 228 -6.29 14.19 7.20
CA PHE A 228 -5.91 13.29 6.09
C PHE A 228 -7.02 12.27 5.81
N GLY A 229 -7.51 11.58 6.83
CA GLY A 229 -8.60 10.61 6.69
C GLY A 229 -9.90 11.22 6.19
N PHE A 230 -10.10 12.55 6.33
CA PHE A 230 -11.27 13.24 5.80
C PHE A 230 -11.31 13.23 4.28
N GLU A 231 -10.16 13.08 3.59
CA GLU A 231 -10.10 12.92 2.13
C GLU A 231 -10.98 11.78 1.62
N ARG A 232 -11.24 10.73 2.43
CA ARG A 232 -12.10 9.59 2.08
C ARG A 232 -13.49 10.01 1.59
N PHE A 233 -14.06 11.10 2.15
CA PHE A 233 -15.39 11.57 1.76
C PHE A 233 -15.41 12.15 0.33
N TRP A 234 -14.31 12.79 -0.07
CA TRP A 234 -14.13 13.33 -1.41
C TRP A 234 -13.70 12.22 -2.37
N LEU A 235 -12.72 11.41 -1.96
CA LEU A 235 -12.20 10.30 -2.75
C LEU A 235 -13.24 9.21 -3.03
N ARG A 236 -14.35 9.20 -2.31
CA ARG A 236 -15.45 8.28 -2.61
C ARG A 236 -16.06 8.53 -3.99
N ASN A 237 -16.10 9.78 -4.46
CA ASN A 237 -16.81 10.17 -5.68
C ASN A 237 -16.00 11.04 -6.64
N LEU A 238 -14.84 11.56 -6.21
CA LEU A 238 -14.03 12.49 -6.97
C LEU A 238 -12.61 11.99 -7.13
N ASP A 239 -12.05 12.22 -8.32
CA ASP A 239 -10.64 11.97 -8.60
C ASP A 239 -9.84 13.26 -8.49
N PHE A 240 -8.70 13.18 -7.82
CA PHE A 240 -7.80 14.31 -7.68
C PHE A 240 -6.71 14.28 -8.74
N PRO A 241 -6.31 15.46 -9.28
CA PRO A 241 -5.27 15.55 -10.31
C PRO A 241 -3.86 15.50 -9.75
N PHE A 242 -3.67 15.62 -8.42
CA PHE A 242 -2.38 15.56 -7.73
C PHE A 242 -2.55 15.08 -6.29
N GLY A 243 -1.46 14.62 -5.69
CA GLY A 243 -1.36 14.13 -4.32
C GLY A 243 0.01 13.51 -4.08
N VAL A 244 0.30 13.12 -2.85
CA VAL A 244 1.58 12.50 -2.49
C VAL A 244 1.60 11.00 -2.80
N SER A 245 0.42 10.41 -2.94
CA SER A 245 0.21 8.98 -3.22
C SER A 245 -0.83 8.78 -4.33
N ILE A 246 -0.88 7.58 -4.88
CA ILE A 246 -1.85 7.16 -5.90
C ILE A 246 -2.59 5.93 -5.38
N VAL A 247 -3.91 5.93 -5.54
CA VAL A 247 -4.78 4.77 -5.32
C VAL A 247 -5.27 4.27 -6.66
N VAL A 248 -5.18 2.97 -6.90
CA VAL A 248 -5.74 2.33 -8.09
C VAL A 248 -6.61 1.16 -7.67
N VAL A 249 -7.84 1.15 -8.14
CA VAL A 249 -8.73 -0.01 -8.14
C VAL A 249 -8.68 -0.63 -9.53
N ALA A 250 -8.24 -1.87 -9.57
CA ALA A 250 -8.13 -2.63 -10.80
C ALA A 250 -8.95 -3.92 -10.70
N ARG A 251 -9.37 -4.47 -11.82
CA ARG A 251 -10.22 -5.65 -11.89
C ARG A 251 -9.66 -6.67 -12.87
N LYS A 252 -9.73 -7.95 -12.52
CA LYS A 252 -9.51 -9.04 -13.46
C LYS A 252 -10.80 -9.30 -14.23
N SER A 253 -10.74 -9.28 -15.56
CA SER A 253 -11.92 -9.56 -16.40
C SER A 253 -12.60 -10.87 -15.99
N ALA A 254 -13.93 -10.88 -16.04
CA ALA A 254 -14.74 -12.08 -15.78
C ALA A 254 -14.76 -13.07 -16.96
N ASN A 255 -14.29 -12.65 -18.16
CA ASN A 255 -14.31 -13.44 -19.41
C ASN A 255 -13.02 -14.25 -19.59
#